data_93bb1121c55814faea5525e1a1313dd4
#
_entry.id   93bb1121c55814faea5525e1a1313dd4
#
_cell.length_a   1.000
_cell.length_b   1.000
_cell.length_c   1.000
_cell.angle_alpha   90.00
_cell.angle_beta   90.00
_cell.angle_gamma   90.00
#
_symmetry.space_group_name_H-M   'P 1'
#
loop_
_entity.id
_entity.type
_entity.pdbx_description
1 polymer ?
#
loop_
_entity_poly.entity_id
_entity_poly.type
_entity_poly.pdbx_seq_one_letter_code
_entity_poly.pdbx_strand_id
1 'polypeptide(L)'
;MTEWSFQLYSARNHPLLSNTLQLLVELGYTQVEGFGGLYDQAAVLRQDLDRYGLTMPTGHFDLAMLEAPDQALPIIETLGVKTVICPHLAAEQRPSDVAGWKQMAETLNKVGKPYQMAGLGFGWHNHDFEFVALENGQTPMEILLENSELGWEMDLAWVVRGKADPAEWIQRYGDRLCAVHVKDIAPAGENADEDGWADVGHGTIDWPSLYGQLRQTPATWYVMEHDKPNDVARFARRSLATVQSFVG
;
A
#
# COMPACT_ATOMS: atom_id res chain seq x y z
N MET A 1 17.24 -5.89 -9.98
CA MET A 1 16.82 -4.47 -9.98
C MET A 1 15.46 -4.41 -9.30
N THR A 2 15.20 -3.39 -8.48
CA THR A 2 13.87 -3.19 -7.87
C THR A 2 12.88 -2.87 -8.97
N GLU A 3 11.78 -3.61 -9.04
CA GLU A 3 10.66 -3.30 -9.90
C GLU A 3 9.72 -2.37 -9.12
N TRP A 4 9.31 -1.29 -9.77
CA TRP A 4 8.46 -0.28 -9.17
C TRP A 4 7.02 -0.47 -9.63
N SER A 5 6.11 -0.55 -8.67
CA SER A 5 4.68 -0.66 -8.90
C SER A 5 4.00 0.71 -8.78
N PHE A 6 2.78 0.83 -9.31
CA PHE A 6 1.97 2.03 -9.19
C PHE A 6 0.58 1.66 -8.64
N GLN A 7 0.18 2.31 -7.54
CA GLN A 7 -1.15 2.13 -6.97
C GLN A 7 -2.21 2.79 -7.87
N LEU A 8 -3.09 1.99 -8.45
CA LEU A 8 -4.13 2.46 -9.39
C LEU A 8 -5.17 3.37 -8.72
N TYR A 9 -5.30 3.32 -7.40
CA TYR A 9 -6.13 4.26 -6.64
C TYR A 9 -5.69 5.72 -6.83
N SER A 10 -4.41 5.97 -7.05
CA SER A 10 -3.87 7.30 -7.37
C SER A 10 -4.46 7.89 -8.65
N ALA A 11 -4.93 7.04 -9.56
CA ALA A 11 -5.55 7.45 -10.82
C ALA A 11 -7.07 7.22 -10.87
N ARG A 12 -7.74 6.95 -9.73
CA ARG A 12 -9.18 6.62 -9.70
C ARG A 12 -10.09 7.68 -10.30
N ASN A 13 -9.66 8.93 -10.30
CA ASN A 13 -10.38 10.05 -10.90
C ASN A 13 -9.97 10.34 -12.36
N HIS A 14 -9.01 9.56 -12.91
CA HIS A 14 -8.62 9.70 -14.31
C HIS A 14 -9.69 9.05 -15.21
N PRO A 15 -10.09 9.68 -16.34
CA PRO A 15 -11.32 9.30 -17.03
C PRO A 15 -11.34 7.88 -17.59
N LEU A 16 -10.18 7.33 -17.97
CA LEU A 16 -10.10 5.99 -18.56
C LEU A 16 -8.90 5.25 -17.99
N LEU A 17 -9.13 4.08 -17.39
CA LEU A 17 -8.08 3.22 -16.87
C LEU A 17 -7.05 2.85 -17.95
N SER A 18 -7.50 2.53 -19.17
CA SER A 18 -6.61 2.18 -20.29
C SER A 18 -5.58 3.28 -20.60
N ASN A 19 -5.96 4.56 -20.48
CA ASN A 19 -5.01 5.66 -20.66
C ASN A 19 -3.96 5.72 -19.55
N THR A 20 -4.37 5.41 -18.31
CA THR A 20 -3.44 5.28 -17.18
C THR A 20 -2.47 4.14 -17.41
N LEU A 21 -2.95 2.94 -17.79
CA LEU A 21 -2.09 1.79 -18.02
C LEU A 21 -1.09 2.04 -19.16
N GLN A 22 -1.55 2.65 -20.25
CA GLN A 22 -0.67 3.05 -21.36
C GLN A 22 0.42 4.03 -20.90
N LEU A 23 0.04 5.06 -20.17
CA LEU A 23 0.95 6.06 -19.62
C LEU A 23 2.02 5.39 -18.73
N LEU A 24 1.61 4.48 -17.83
CA LEU A 24 2.52 3.79 -16.93
C LEU A 24 3.58 2.98 -17.70
N VAL A 25 3.18 2.25 -18.73
CA VAL A 25 4.10 1.49 -19.59
C VAL A 25 5.05 2.41 -20.35
N GLU A 26 4.55 3.52 -20.92
CA GLU A 26 5.38 4.51 -21.61
C GLU A 26 6.43 5.16 -20.68
N LEU A 27 6.13 5.24 -19.38
CA LEU A 27 7.07 5.72 -18.37
C LEU A 27 8.06 4.64 -17.89
N GLY A 28 7.75 3.35 -18.10
CA GLY A 28 8.62 2.24 -17.73
C GLY A 28 8.17 1.48 -16.47
N TYR A 29 6.94 1.67 -15.99
CA TYR A 29 6.36 0.78 -14.99
C TYR A 29 6.07 -0.57 -15.59
N THR A 30 6.30 -1.63 -14.81
CA THR A 30 6.00 -3.02 -15.20
C THR A 30 4.96 -3.67 -14.30
N GLN A 31 4.63 -2.98 -13.19
CA GLN A 31 3.72 -3.47 -12.18
C GLN A 31 2.73 -2.39 -11.76
N VAL A 32 1.56 -2.83 -11.32
CA VAL A 32 0.55 -2.00 -10.70
C VAL A 32 0.02 -2.68 -9.44
N GLU A 33 -0.57 -1.90 -8.55
CA GLU A 33 -1.37 -2.39 -7.45
C GLU A 33 -2.84 -2.04 -7.68
N GLY A 34 -3.72 -3.02 -7.44
CA GLY A 34 -5.15 -2.85 -7.61
C GLY A 34 -5.85 -2.40 -6.33
N PHE A 35 -7.10 -1.98 -6.46
CA PHE A 35 -7.98 -1.67 -5.33
C PHE A 35 -9.42 -2.11 -5.62
N GLY A 36 -10.25 -2.26 -4.58
CA GLY A 36 -11.59 -2.83 -4.63
C GLY A 36 -12.51 -2.27 -5.73
N GLY A 37 -12.39 -0.97 -6.03
CA GLY A 37 -13.22 -0.34 -7.07
C GLY A 37 -13.01 -0.85 -8.50
N LEU A 38 -12.01 -1.69 -8.74
CA LEU A 38 -11.71 -2.28 -10.05
C LEU A 38 -12.15 -3.74 -10.17
N TYR A 39 -12.50 -4.41 -9.09
CA TYR A 39 -12.59 -5.86 -9.04
C TYR A 39 -13.90 -6.45 -9.56
N ASP A 40 -14.96 -5.65 -9.65
CA ASP A 40 -16.21 -6.06 -10.30
C ASP A 40 -16.01 -6.47 -11.78
N GLN A 41 -14.95 -5.99 -12.40
CA GLN A 41 -14.59 -6.28 -13.77
C GLN A 41 -13.19 -6.93 -13.89
N ALA A 42 -12.84 -7.83 -12.96
CA ALA A 42 -11.51 -8.44 -12.87
C ALA A 42 -11.02 -9.06 -14.18
N ALA A 43 -11.91 -9.72 -14.93
CA ALA A 43 -11.56 -10.32 -16.23
C ALA A 43 -11.21 -9.27 -17.29
N VAL A 44 -11.90 -8.13 -17.30
CA VAL A 44 -11.60 -7.01 -18.21
C VAL A 44 -10.28 -6.35 -17.81
N LEU A 45 -10.11 -6.09 -16.49
CA LEU A 45 -8.85 -5.58 -15.97
C LEU A 45 -7.67 -6.48 -16.32
N ARG A 46 -7.82 -7.81 -16.21
CA ARG A 46 -6.77 -8.77 -16.60
C ARG A 46 -6.42 -8.64 -18.08
N GLN A 47 -7.41 -8.56 -18.98
CA GLN A 47 -7.18 -8.37 -20.41
C GLN A 47 -6.43 -7.07 -20.71
N ASP A 48 -6.77 -5.99 -20.01
CA ASP A 48 -6.07 -4.72 -20.17
C ASP A 48 -4.63 -4.81 -19.66
N LEU A 49 -4.40 -5.41 -18.48
CA LEU A 49 -3.04 -5.64 -17.96
C LEU A 49 -2.20 -6.48 -18.94
N ASP A 50 -2.76 -7.56 -19.50
CA ASP A 50 -2.08 -8.40 -20.50
C ASP A 50 -1.74 -7.61 -21.76
N ARG A 51 -2.67 -6.78 -22.24
CA ARG A 51 -2.48 -5.93 -23.42
C ARG A 51 -1.28 -5.00 -23.26
N TYR A 52 -1.10 -4.45 -22.07
CA TYR A 52 -0.02 -3.51 -21.77
C TYR A 52 1.23 -4.17 -21.19
N GLY A 53 1.23 -5.49 -20.98
CA GLY A 53 2.35 -6.22 -20.42
C GLY A 53 2.62 -5.89 -18.94
N LEU A 54 1.58 -5.46 -18.21
CA LEU A 54 1.65 -5.14 -16.78
C LEU A 54 1.27 -6.35 -15.93
N THR A 55 1.92 -6.49 -14.77
CA THR A 55 1.52 -7.44 -13.72
C THR A 55 0.91 -6.72 -12.52
N MET A 56 0.12 -7.44 -11.72
CA MET A 56 -0.50 -6.91 -10.51
C MET A 56 -0.18 -7.81 -9.31
N PRO A 57 1.05 -7.74 -8.76
CA PRO A 57 1.48 -8.64 -7.70
C PRO A 57 0.85 -8.34 -6.34
N THR A 58 0.39 -7.13 -6.10
CA THR A 58 -0.29 -6.70 -4.87
C THR A 58 -1.66 -6.11 -5.19
N GLY A 59 -2.56 -6.15 -4.21
CA GLY A 59 -3.89 -5.57 -4.36
C GLY A 59 -4.57 -5.33 -3.02
N HIS A 60 -5.26 -4.21 -2.93
CA HIS A 60 -6.06 -3.79 -1.78
C HIS A 60 -7.46 -4.38 -1.85
N PHE A 61 -7.79 -5.20 -0.88
CA PHE A 61 -9.11 -5.81 -0.69
C PHE A 61 -9.64 -5.39 0.67
N ASP A 62 -10.80 -4.76 0.73
CA ASP A 62 -11.39 -4.38 2.01
C ASP A 62 -11.74 -5.60 2.87
N LEU A 63 -11.93 -5.37 4.17
CA LEU A 63 -12.16 -6.47 5.13
C LEU A 63 -13.41 -7.28 4.75
N ALA A 64 -14.47 -6.63 4.28
CA ALA A 64 -15.73 -7.33 3.92
C ALA A 64 -15.53 -8.26 2.71
N MET A 65 -14.73 -7.84 1.72
CA MET A 65 -14.34 -8.73 0.61
C MET A 65 -13.51 -9.92 1.11
N LEU A 66 -12.59 -9.65 2.04
CA LEU A 66 -11.70 -10.68 2.57
C LEU A 66 -12.40 -11.69 3.48
N GLU A 67 -13.49 -11.31 4.12
CA GLU A 67 -14.37 -12.22 4.88
C GLU A 67 -15.15 -13.20 3.99
N ALA A 68 -15.15 -12.99 2.66
CA ALA A 68 -15.79 -13.85 1.67
C ALA A 68 -14.75 -14.50 0.72
N PRO A 69 -13.88 -15.40 1.20
CA PRO A 69 -12.79 -15.94 0.41
C PRO A 69 -13.23 -16.68 -0.86
N ASP A 70 -14.41 -17.30 -0.85
CA ASP A 70 -14.96 -17.96 -2.04
C ASP A 70 -15.26 -16.97 -3.20
N GLN A 71 -15.45 -15.69 -2.89
CA GLN A 71 -15.64 -14.63 -3.87
C GLN A 71 -14.31 -13.93 -4.21
N ALA A 72 -13.47 -13.67 -3.21
CA ALA A 72 -12.22 -12.95 -3.40
C ALA A 72 -11.14 -13.78 -4.11
N LEU A 73 -10.99 -15.07 -3.79
CA LEU A 73 -9.95 -15.92 -4.37
C LEU A 73 -10.02 -16.01 -5.91
N PRO A 74 -11.18 -16.17 -6.56
CA PRO A 74 -11.25 -16.16 -8.02
C PRO A 74 -10.80 -14.83 -8.65
N ILE A 75 -11.08 -13.69 -7.99
CA ILE A 75 -10.62 -12.36 -8.43
C ILE A 75 -9.09 -12.28 -8.34
N ILE A 76 -8.55 -12.68 -7.19
CA ILE A 76 -7.12 -12.70 -6.89
C ILE A 76 -6.36 -13.55 -7.91
N GLU A 77 -6.87 -14.77 -8.19
CA GLU A 77 -6.31 -15.68 -9.18
C GLU A 77 -6.34 -15.09 -10.59
N THR A 78 -7.50 -14.55 -11.00
CA THR A 78 -7.68 -13.91 -12.32
C THR A 78 -6.67 -12.78 -12.53
N LEU A 79 -6.46 -11.94 -11.50
CA LEU A 79 -5.58 -10.79 -11.59
C LEU A 79 -4.10 -11.15 -11.39
N GLY A 80 -3.81 -12.34 -10.87
CA GLY A 80 -2.45 -12.81 -10.63
C GLY A 80 -1.78 -12.21 -9.39
N VAL A 81 -2.60 -11.73 -8.44
CA VAL A 81 -2.13 -11.17 -7.15
C VAL A 81 -1.36 -12.23 -6.36
N LYS A 82 -0.26 -11.82 -5.74
CA LYS A 82 0.60 -12.66 -4.91
C LYS A 82 0.51 -12.31 -3.43
N THR A 83 0.28 -11.04 -3.13
CA THR A 83 0.10 -10.53 -1.76
C THR A 83 -1.20 -9.73 -1.69
N VAL A 84 -2.08 -10.18 -0.83
CA VAL A 84 -3.38 -9.55 -0.57
C VAL A 84 -3.22 -8.61 0.62
N ILE A 85 -3.63 -7.37 0.45
CA ILE A 85 -3.51 -6.34 1.49
C ILE A 85 -4.89 -5.88 1.93
N CYS A 86 -5.13 -5.89 3.25
CA CYS A 86 -6.27 -5.21 3.85
C CYS A 86 -5.88 -3.74 4.06
N PRO A 87 -6.48 -2.78 3.33
CA PRO A 87 -5.93 -1.43 3.27
C PRO A 87 -6.41 -0.50 4.38
N HIS A 88 -7.56 -0.78 5.01
CA HIS A 88 -8.20 0.24 5.82
C HIS A 88 -9.36 -0.31 6.66
N LEU A 89 -9.61 0.36 7.80
CA LEU A 89 -10.86 0.26 8.56
C LEU A 89 -11.59 1.59 8.52
N ALA A 90 -12.87 1.57 8.21
CA ALA A 90 -13.74 2.74 8.37
C ALA A 90 -13.72 3.22 9.83
N ALA A 91 -13.89 4.51 10.05
CA ALA A 91 -13.71 5.11 11.38
C ALA A 91 -14.60 4.45 12.45
N GLU A 92 -15.81 4.08 12.07
CA GLU A 92 -16.79 3.39 12.94
C GLU A 92 -16.42 1.94 13.28
N GLN A 93 -15.51 1.34 12.53
CA GLN A 93 -15.01 -0.02 12.75
C GLN A 93 -13.72 -0.08 13.57
N ARG A 94 -13.09 1.09 13.82
CA ARG A 94 -11.83 1.17 14.54
C ARG A 94 -12.03 0.95 16.01
N PRO A 95 -11.37 -0.04 16.63
CA PRO A 95 -11.41 -0.21 18.08
C PRO A 95 -10.85 1.03 18.81
N SER A 96 -11.40 1.32 19.97
CA SER A 96 -10.99 2.45 20.79
C SER A 96 -10.00 2.08 21.90
N ASP A 97 -9.77 0.78 22.13
CA ASP A 97 -8.94 0.28 23.22
C ASP A 97 -8.06 -0.90 22.81
N VAL A 98 -7.16 -1.28 23.71
CA VAL A 98 -6.21 -2.38 23.52
C VAL A 98 -6.88 -3.72 23.28
N ALA A 99 -7.98 -4.00 23.98
CA ALA A 99 -8.69 -5.28 23.88
C ALA A 99 -9.33 -5.42 22.50
N GLY A 100 -9.94 -4.35 22.01
CA GLY A 100 -10.53 -4.31 20.68
C GLY A 100 -9.50 -4.46 19.57
N TRP A 101 -8.33 -3.84 19.69
CA TRP A 101 -7.25 -4.01 18.70
C TRP A 101 -6.64 -5.40 18.72
N LYS A 102 -6.53 -6.06 19.88
CA LYS A 102 -6.14 -7.48 19.97
C LYS A 102 -7.18 -8.37 19.29
N GLN A 103 -8.46 -8.11 19.52
CA GLN A 103 -9.53 -8.84 18.84
C GLN A 103 -9.50 -8.61 17.31
N MET A 104 -9.13 -7.41 16.86
CA MET A 104 -8.95 -7.12 15.44
C MET A 104 -7.77 -7.91 14.86
N ALA A 105 -6.64 -8.02 15.56
CA ALA A 105 -5.50 -8.85 15.16
C ALA A 105 -5.91 -10.32 15.01
N GLU A 106 -6.68 -10.87 15.96
CA GLU A 106 -7.22 -12.23 15.87
C GLU A 106 -8.17 -12.39 14.67
N THR A 107 -9.01 -11.39 14.41
CA THR A 107 -9.92 -11.38 13.27
C THR A 107 -9.12 -11.42 11.96
N LEU A 108 -8.12 -10.55 11.81
CA LEU A 108 -7.28 -10.50 10.63
C LEU A 108 -6.47 -11.80 10.43
N ASN A 109 -5.97 -12.42 11.51
CA ASN A 109 -5.34 -13.74 11.44
C ASN A 109 -6.31 -14.80 10.90
N LYS A 110 -7.56 -14.79 11.37
CA LYS A 110 -8.59 -15.74 10.91
C LYS A 110 -8.96 -15.49 9.45
N VAL A 111 -9.16 -14.24 9.09
CA VAL A 111 -9.50 -13.82 7.72
C VAL A 111 -8.36 -14.11 6.74
N GLY A 112 -7.11 -13.92 7.14
CA GLY A 112 -5.95 -14.17 6.30
C GLY A 112 -5.66 -15.64 6.00
N LYS A 113 -6.13 -16.55 6.87
CA LYS A 113 -5.80 -17.96 6.80
C LYS A 113 -6.16 -18.65 5.47
N PRO A 114 -7.35 -18.48 4.86
CA PRO A 114 -7.67 -19.03 3.56
C PRO A 114 -6.71 -18.59 2.45
N TYR A 115 -6.28 -17.35 2.46
CA TYR A 115 -5.35 -16.78 1.47
C TYR A 115 -3.94 -17.36 1.65
N GLN A 116 -3.46 -17.44 2.88
CA GLN A 116 -2.18 -18.08 3.20
C GLN A 116 -2.17 -19.56 2.83
N MET A 117 -3.27 -20.29 3.05
CA MET A 117 -3.43 -21.69 2.62
C MET A 117 -3.43 -21.83 1.09
N ALA A 118 -3.87 -20.81 0.36
CA ALA A 118 -3.76 -20.73 -1.10
C ALA A 118 -2.35 -20.32 -1.58
N GLY A 119 -1.39 -20.14 -0.69
CA GLY A 119 -0.01 -19.75 -1.03
C GLY A 119 0.19 -18.26 -1.27
N LEU A 120 -0.76 -17.43 -0.84
CA LEU A 120 -0.69 -15.97 -0.99
C LEU A 120 -0.09 -15.32 0.28
N GLY A 121 0.61 -14.20 0.09
CA GLY A 121 0.89 -13.28 1.18
C GLY A 121 -0.39 -12.60 1.66
N PHE A 122 -0.44 -12.27 2.96
CA PHE A 122 -1.56 -11.52 3.54
C PHE A 122 -1.01 -10.45 4.47
N GLY A 123 -1.39 -9.19 4.22
CA GLY A 123 -0.84 -8.05 4.93
C GLY A 123 -1.87 -6.97 5.28
N TRP A 124 -1.40 -6.03 6.09
CA TRP A 124 -2.09 -4.82 6.49
C TRP A 124 -1.37 -3.60 5.92
N HIS A 125 -2.13 -2.61 5.43
CA HIS A 125 -1.63 -1.29 5.06
C HIS A 125 -2.05 -0.26 6.10
N ASN A 126 -1.10 0.55 6.55
CA ASN A 126 -1.33 1.55 7.60
C ASN A 126 -1.73 2.92 7.06
N HIS A 127 -2.48 3.61 7.90
CA HIS A 127 -2.71 5.06 7.85
C HIS A 127 -2.10 5.74 9.09
N ASP A 128 -2.53 6.96 9.38
CA ASP A 128 -2.04 7.73 10.54
C ASP A 128 -2.66 7.29 11.87
N PHE A 129 -3.90 6.82 11.86
CA PHE A 129 -4.64 6.49 13.08
C PHE A 129 -4.05 5.31 13.84
N GLU A 130 -3.35 4.40 13.19
CA GLU A 130 -2.69 3.27 13.85
C GLU A 130 -1.47 3.68 14.68
N PHE A 131 -1.00 4.91 14.53
CA PHE A 131 0.14 5.45 15.29
C PHE A 131 -0.30 6.36 16.45
N VAL A 132 -1.59 6.54 16.66
CA VAL A 132 -2.13 7.30 17.81
C VAL A 132 -2.13 6.41 19.04
N ALA A 133 -1.41 6.82 20.09
CA ALA A 133 -1.29 6.05 21.31
C ALA A 133 -2.66 5.90 22.02
N LEU A 134 -2.95 4.68 22.47
CA LEU A 134 -4.07 4.32 23.31
C LEU A 134 -3.79 4.68 24.78
N GLU A 135 -4.78 4.51 25.67
CA GLU A 135 -4.66 4.88 27.09
C GLU A 135 -3.46 4.25 27.81
N ASN A 136 -3.03 3.06 27.40
CA ASN A 136 -1.88 2.36 27.97
C ASN A 136 -0.53 2.76 27.33
N GLY A 137 -0.54 3.67 26.36
CA GLY A 137 0.64 4.14 25.64
C GLY A 137 1.04 3.29 24.43
N GLN A 138 0.44 2.11 24.20
CA GLN A 138 0.64 1.33 22.96
C GLN A 138 -0.12 1.94 21.80
N THR A 139 0.41 1.77 20.60
CA THR A 139 -0.30 2.13 19.37
C THR A 139 -1.06 0.95 18.78
N PRO A 140 -2.16 1.19 18.05
CA PRO A 140 -2.84 0.16 17.28
C PRO A 140 -1.90 -0.67 16.39
N MET A 141 -0.96 -0.02 15.71
CA MET A 141 -0.02 -0.70 14.83
C MET A 141 0.89 -1.69 15.59
N GLU A 142 1.41 -1.30 16.77
CA GLU A 142 2.15 -2.22 17.65
C GLU A 142 1.31 -3.45 18.00
N ILE A 143 0.05 -3.22 18.40
CA ILE A 143 -0.84 -4.32 18.81
C ILE A 143 -1.11 -5.26 17.62
N LEU A 144 -1.37 -4.72 16.43
CA LEU A 144 -1.59 -5.53 15.22
C LEU A 144 -0.36 -6.39 14.91
N LEU A 145 0.83 -5.81 14.85
CA LEU A 145 2.06 -6.52 14.50
C LEU A 145 2.50 -7.54 15.56
N GLU A 146 2.27 -7.25 16.84
CA GLU A 146 2.67 -8.12 17.96
C GLU A 146 1.69 -9.28 18.23
N ASN A 147 0.42 -9.14 17.81
CA ASN A 147 -0.62 -10.14 18.07
C ASN A 147 -1.14 -10.84 16.79
N SER A 148 -0.44 -10.68 15.67
CA SER A 148 -0.80 -11.33 14.41
C SER A 148 0.42 -11.84 13.65
N GLU A 149 0.17 -12.65 12.61
CA GLU A 149 1.16 -13.10 11.63
C GLU A 149 1.08 -12.28 10.31
N LEU A 150 0.46 -11.12 10.36
CA LEU A 150 0.28 -10.25 9.19
C LEU A 150 1.61 -9.80 8.62
N GLY A 151 1.74 -9.82 7.30
CA GLY A 151 2.69 -8.98 6.61
C GLY A 151 2.30 -7.50 6.77
N TRP A 152 3.25 -6.62 6.59
CA TRP A 152 2.99 -5.19 6.64
C TRP A 152 3.35 -4.53 5.30
N GLU A 153 2.37 -3.89 4.70
CA GLU A 153 2.60 -2.92 3.65
C GLU A 153 2.71 -1.54 4.30
N MET A 154 3.95 -1.12 4.52
CA MET A 154 4.23 0.14 5.20
C MET A 154 4.06 1.33 4.27
N ASP A 155 3.10 2.20 4.56
CA ASP A 155 3.05 3.54 3.99
C ASP A 155 3.84 4.51 4.90
N LEU A 156 5.03 4.90 4.45
CA LEU A 156 5.94 5.74 5.23
C LEU A 156 5.38 7.14 5.46
N ALA A 157 4.65 7.68 4.50
CA ALA A 157 4.09 9.02 4.60
C ALA A 157 2.96 9.08 5.63
N TRP A 158 2.14 8.04 5.71
CA TRP A 158 1.14 7.92 6.76
C TRP A 158 1.75 7.70 8.14
N VAL A 159 2.90 6.97 8.25
CA VAL A 159 3.66 6.89 9.52
C VAL A 159 4.07 8.29 9.99
N VAL A 160 4.63 9.10 9.09
CA VAL A 160 5.02 10.49 9.40
C VAL A 160 3.82 11.36 9.78
N ARG A 161 2.68 11.22 9.06
CA ARG A 161 1.43 11.93 9.43
C ARG A 161 0.91 11.50 10.79
N GLY A 162 1.08 10.22 11.14
CA GLY A 162 0.81 9.69 12.48
C GLY A 162 1.80 10.14 13.55
N LYS A 163 2.77 11.03 13.20
CA LYS A 163 3.82 11.58 14.08
C LYS A 163 4.77 10.52 14.63
N ALA A 164 4.94 9.42 13.90
CA ALA A 164 5.91 8.38 14.19
C ALA A 164 7.13 8.51 13.27
N ASP A 165 8.26 7.95 13.68
CA ASP A 165 9.49 7.93 12.89
C ASP A 165 9.56 6.65 12.03
N PRO A 166 9.49 6.74 10.69
CA PRO A 166 9.59 5.57 9.83
C PRO A 166 10.86 4.73 10.06
N ALA A 167 12.00 5.36 10.36
CA ALA A 167 13.25 4.66 10.58
C ALA A 167 13.20 3.78 11.85
N GLU A 168 12.61 4.30 12.94
CA GLU A 168 12.39 3.51 14.17
C GLU A 168 11.45 2.32 13.89
N TRP A 169 10.39 2.53 13.13
CA TRP A 169 9.44 1.47 12.80
C TRP A 169 10.03 0.40 11.89
N ILE A 170 10.86 0.78 10.90
CA ILE A 170 11.62 -0.17 10.08
C ILE A 170 12.59 -0.97 10.97
N GLN A 171 13.28 -0.34 11.90
CA GLN A 171 14.19 -1.04 12.81
C GLN A 171 13.46 -2.05 13.71
N ARG A 172 12.26 -1.72 14.21
CA ARG A 172 11.49 -2.57 15.14
C ARG A 172 10.75 -3.70 14.44
N TYR A 173 10.16 -3.43 13.29
CA TYR A 173 9.21 -4.32 12.61
C TYR A 173 9.52 -4.56 11.14
N GLY A 174 10.71 -4.22 10.69
CA GLY A 174 11.10 -4.36 9.28
C GLY A 174 11.06 -5.82 8.77
N ASP A 175 11.19 -6.80 9.65
CA ASP A 175 11.04 -8.22 9.35
C ASP A 175 9.60 -8.63 8.96
N ARG A 176 8.63 -7.77 9.26
CA ARG A 176 7.22 -7.96 8.90
C ARG A 176 6.86 -7.34 7.55
N LEU A 177 7.74 -6.55 6.95
CA LEU A 177 7.46 -5.84 5.69
C LEU A 177 7.33 -6.82 4.52
N CYS A 178 6.18 -6.80 3.87
CA CYS A 178 5.95 -7.51 2.61
C CYS A 178 5.90 -6.56 1.41
N ALA A 179 5.45 -5.32 1.64
CA ALA A 179 5.38 -4.26 0.63
C ALA A 179 5.63 -2.89 1.28
N VAL A 180 5.86 -1.89 0.44
CA VAL A 180 6.09 -0.50 0.86
C VAL A 180 5.33 0.44 -0.07
N HIS A 181 4.50 1.32 0.49
CA HIS A 181 3.97 2.47 -0.22
C HIS A 181 4.98 3.61 -0.20
N VAL A 182 5.46 3.93 -1.39
CA VAL A 182 6.42 4.99 -1.67
C VAL A 182 5.64 6.25 -1.97
N LYS A 183 5.47 7.09 -0.94
CA LYS A 183 4.58 8.26 -0.92
C LYS A 183 5.28 9.40 -0.19
N ASP A 184 5.02 10.64 -0.58
CA ASP A 184 5.72 11.79 0.00
C ASP A 184 4.75 12.86 0.48
N ILE A 185 5.23 13.73 1.37
CA ILE A 185 4.47 14.79 2.02
C ILE A 185 5.08 16.14 1.64
N ALA A 186 4.26 17.03 1.14
CA ALA A 186 4.67 18.40 0.85
C ALA A 186 5.07 19.16 2.14
N PRO A 187 5.93 20.17 2.04
CA PRO A 187 6.17 21.09 3.13
C PRO A 187 4.87 21.68 3.69
N ALA A 188 4.86 21.99 4.99
CA ALA A 188 3.67 22.48 5.68
C ALA A 188 3.06 23.69 4.96
N GLY A 189 1.78 23.59 4.61
CA GLY A 189 1.02 24.63 3.90
C GLY A 189 1.11 24.60 2.38
N GLU A 190 1.92 23.72 1.80
CA GLU A 190 2.01 23.50 0.36
C GLU A 190 1.06 22.38 -0.11
N ASN A 191 0.75 22.35 -1.41
CA ASN A 191 -0.10 21.35 -2.07
C ASN A 191 -1.45 21.10 -1.36
N ALA A 192 -2.11 22.14 -0.84
CA ALA A 192 -3.37 21.99 -0.11
C ALA A 192 -4.49 21.40 -0.99
N ASP A 193 -4.46 21.64 -2.29
CA ASP A 193 -5.37 21.09 -3.30
C ASP A 193 -5.10 19.60 -3.58
N GLU A 194 -3.91 19.10 -3.25
CA GLU A 194 -3.50 17.69 -3.28
C GLU A 194 -3.45 17.08 -1.85
N ASP A 195 -4.17 17.65 -0.89
CA ASP A 195 -4.25 17.23 0.53
C ASP A 195 -2.87 17.19 1.22
N GLY A 196 -1.92 18.03 0.77
CA GLY A 196 -0.56 18.12 1.30
C GLY A 196 0.33 16.93 0.93
N TRP A 197 -0.04 16.14 -0.07
CA TRP A 197 0.84 15.13 -0.63
C TRP A 197 1.79 15.73 -1.67
N ALA A 198 2.88 15.03 -1.96
CA ALA A 198 3.85 15.43 -2.97
C ALA A 198 4.25 14.25 -3.86
N ASP A 199 4.74 14.53 -5.05
CA ASP A 199 5.44 13.55 -5.85
C ASP A 199 6.68 13.06 -5.09
N VAL A 200 7.00 11.77 -5.16
CA VAL A 200 8.11 11.16 -4.40
C VAL A 200 9.44 11.87 -4.69
N GLY A 201 10.15 12.23 -3.61
CA GLY A 201 11.40 12.99 -3.65
C GLY A 201 11.24 14.49 -3.90
N HIS A 202 10.01 14.98 -3.94
CA HIS A 202 9.68 16.40 -4.03
C HIS A 202 8.94 16.91 -2.79
N GLY A 203 8.88 16.08 -1.75
CA GLY A 203 8.33 16.38 -0.45
C GLY A 203 9.41 16.50 0.63
N THR A 204 9.08 16.04 1.82
CA THR A 204 9.91 16.19 3.02
C THR A 204 10.53 14.89 3.52
N ILE A 205 10.18 13.74 2.93
CA ILE A 205 10.68 12.44 3.36
C ILE A 205 12.08 12.21 2.80
N ASP A 206 13.02 11.82 3.66
CA ASP A 206 14.39 11.44 3.24
C ASP A 206 14.40 10.02 2.64
N TRP A 207 13.86 9.92 1.43
CA TRP A 207 13.75 8.66 0.70
C TRP A 207 15.07 7.94 0.48
N PRO A 208 16.19 8.60 0.13
CA PRO A 208 17.50 7.92 -0.04
C PRO A 208 17.91 7.17 1.23
N SER A 209 17.79 7.80 2.41
CA SER A 209 18.13 7.17 3.70
C SER A 209 17.20 6.00 4.03
N LEU A 210 15.89 6.20 3.91
CA LEU A 210 14.89 5.18 4.23
C LEU A 210 14.94 4.00 3.26
N TYR A 211 15.14 4.25 1.96
CA TYR A 211 15.31 3.19 0.98
C TYR A 211 16.52 2.30 1.27
N GLY A 212 17.62 2.89 1.75
CA GLY A 212 18.79 2.14 2.20
C GLY A 212 18.48 1.15 3.34
N GLN A 213 17.59 1.51 4.27
CA GLN A 213 17.11 0.64 5.35
C GLN A 213 16.11 -0.41 4.84
N LEU A 214 15.14 0.00 4.03
CA LEU A 214 14.11 -0.88 3.46
C LEU A 214 14.71 -2.03 2.65
N ARG A 215 15.80 -1.80 1.94
CA ARG A 215 16.52 -2.85 1.19
C ARG A 215 17.11 -3.96 2.06
N GLN A 216 17.19 -3.78 3.38
CA GLN A 216 17.64 -4.80 4.33
C GLN A 216 16.47 -5.62 4.90
N THR A 217 15.25 -5.30 4.51
CA THR A 217 14.00 -5.98 4.93
C THR A 217 13.56 -7.00 3.87
N PRO A 218 12.62 -7.90 4.20
CA PRO A 218 12.05 -8.82 3.23
C PRO A 218 11.03 -8.19 2.28
N ALA A 219 10.80 -6.87 2.34
CA ALA A 219 9.87 -6.18 1.45
C ALA A 219 10.21 -6.45 -0.02
N THR A 220 9.24 -6.99 -0.74
CA THR A 220 9.40 -7.38 -2.16
C THR A 220 8.82 -6.33 -3.10
N TRP A 221 7.75 -5.66 -2.69
CA TRP A 221 6.97 -4.77 -3.54
C TRP A 221 7.12 -3.33 -3.09
N TYR A 222 7.43 -2.43 -4.03
CA TYR A 222 7.55 -0.99 -3.80
C TYR A 222 6.57 -0.27 -4.70
N VAL A 223 5.55 0.33 -4.11
CA VAL A 223 4.36 0.84 -4.79
C VAL A 223 4.30 2.35 -4.67
N MET A 224 4.36 3.07 -5.80
CA MET A 224 4.16 4.52 -5.83
C MET A 224 2.72 4.85 -5.55
N GLU A 225 2.45 5.67 -4.56
CA GLU A 225 1.12 6.14 -4.25
C GLU A 225 1.05 7.65 -3.98
N HIS A 226 -0.09 8.21 -4.36
CA HIS A 226 -0.50 9.57 -4.05
C HIS A 226 -2.03 9.61 -3.99
N ASP A 227 -2.62 9.97 -2.84
CA ASP A 227 -4.09 9.87 -2.68
C ASP A 227 -4.87 10.80 -3.58
N LYS A 228 -4.29 11.92 -4.01
CA LYS A 228 -5.01 12.95 -4.76
C LYS A 228 -4.09 13.76 -5.67
N PRO A 229 -3.44 13.15 -6.67
CA PRO A 229 -2.64 13.93 -7.61
C PRO A 229 -3.56 14.72 -8.54
N ASN A 230 -3.30 16.01 -8.72
CA ASN A 230 -3.98 16.84 -9.71
C ASN A 230 -3.55 16.46 -11.14
N ASP A 231 -2.36 15.90 -11.29
CA ASP A 231 -1.79 15.42 -12.55
C ASP A 231 -1.12 14.07 -12.33
N VAL A 232 -1.82 13.00 -12.70
CA VAL A 232 -1.35 11.60 -12.59
C VAL A 232 -0.07 11.38 -13.40
N ALA A 233 0.06 11.99 -14.58
CA ALA A 233 1.23 11.83 -15.44
C ALA A 233 2.48 12.51 -14.84
N ARG A 234 2.31 13.69 -14.24
CA ARG A 234 3.36 14.38 -13.47
C ARG A 234 3.82 13.51 -12.30
N PHE A 235 2.86 13.06 -11.47
CA PHE A 235 3.15 12.24 -10.31
C PHE A 235 3.90 10.96 -10.71
N ALA A 236 3.35 10.18 -11.64
CA ALA A 236 3.96 8.92 -12.07
C ALA A 236 5.39 9.11 -12.61
N ARG A 237 5.60 10.13 -13.47
CA ARG A 237 6.90 10.40 -14.09
C ARG A 237 7.94 10.86 -13.08
N ARG A 238 7.60 11.84 -12.24
CA ARG A 238 8.54 12.44 -11.30
C ARG A 238 8.94 11.45 -10.21
N SER A 239 7.96 10.75 -9.66
CA SER A 239 8.19 9.74 -8.62
C SER A 239 9.09 8.62 -9.13
N LEU A 240 8.81 8.07 -10.31
CA LEU A 240 9.66 7.02 -10.91
C LEU A 240 11.08 7.51 -11.17
N ALA A 241 11.25 8.70 -11.73
CA ALA A 241 12.58 9.28 -11.98
C ALA A 241 13.39 9.43 -10.68
N THR A 242 12.73 9.86 -9.60
CA THR A 242 13.37 9.98 -8.29
C THR A 242 13.87 8.63 -7.79
N VAL A 243 13.01 7.62 -7.73
CA VAL A 243 13.39 6.32 -7.14
C VAL A 243 14.39 5.54 -8.00
N GLN A 244 14.40 5.76 -9.31
CA GLN A 244 15.44 5.21 -10.19
C GLN A 244 16.82 5.75 -9.85
N SER A 245 16.91 6.98 -9.33
CA SER A 245 18.18 7.57 -8.89
C SER A 245 18.74 6.92 -7.61
N PHE A 246 17.92 6.20 -6.83
CA PHE A 246 18.39 5.48 -5.62
C PHE A 246 19.12 4.18 -5.96
N VAL A 247 18.98 3.66 -7.17
CA VAL A 247 19.43 2.33 -7.60
C VAL A 247 20.69 2.40 -8.45
N GLY A 248 21.14 3.63 -8.74
CA GLY A 248 22.32 3.93 -9.56
C GLY A 248 23.66 3.83 -8.84
#